data_646d7062dea324565de73a4b57b6a97d
#
_entry.id   646d7062dea324565de73a4b57b6a97d
#
_cell.length_a   1.000
_cell.length_b   1.000
_cell.length_c   1.000
_cell.angle_alpha   90.00
_cell.angle_beta   90.00
_cell.angle_gamma   90.00
#
_symmetry.space_group_name_H-M   'P 1'
#
loop_
_entity.id
_entity.type
_entity.pdbx_description
1 polymer ?
#
loop_
_entity_poly.entity_id
_entity_poly.type
_entity_poly.pdbx_seq_one_letter_code
_entity_poly.pdbx_strand_id
1 'polypeptide(L)'
;MKFYVAVIFLCLAYNFSTTNISAKSKTDSAENVLKKVSDKLSSLKTLNYTFRRELNYESSGFLSKMQIESFLDFTSADKIIGSRFQFDEPNFIFVFNGSQYFLLNKKNKTIVVKNKPIFDDFESLPGFYDSLVTLKNSLPKIISDKTIPKTITEKSVDDKSFYVVEFTLDSKILTLSGNYFLITSPRRFTYRLTIDKSNYLPLEVFRVNDVNQDFTRTNFEYKKAKSALPTENSWYYSTYLNEYKPEKPRENKLINVGQNALEWKLPSLSDEAPVSLSQYKNKVVLVEFWISFCGYCIAAVPKLNFLEEKYKNKDFKLVAINADDTKDIIQKFAKNNQAKFQILYGGKETAESYGVDGFPTIVLIDKTGKVIYSGAFEPNKTDKLEELIDKNL
;
A
#
# COMPACT_ATOMS: atom_id res chain seq x y z
N MET A 1 -14.10 26.56 -29.31
CA MET A 1 -13.11 25.74 -30.04
C MET A 1 -12.40 24.87 -29.03
N LYS A 2 -12.83 23.61 -28.88
CA LYS A 2 -12.29 22.67 -27.87
C LYS A 2 -11.21 21.84 -28.55
N PHE A 3 -9.97 21.98 -28.10
CA PHE A 3 -8.88 21.09 -28.52
C PHE A 3 -8.91 19.82 -27.66
N TYR A 4 -9.29 18.72 -28.24
CA TYR A 4 -9.10 17.39 -27.69
C TYR A 4 -7.68 16.93 -28.04
N VAL A 5 -6.85 16.77 -27.04
CA VAL A 5 -5.57 16.05 -27.20
C VAL A 5 -5.87 14.57 -27.08
N ALA A 6 -5.89 13.89 -28.22
CA ALA A 6 -6.03 12.44 -28.27
C ALA A 6 -4.72 11.80 -27.83
N VAL A 7 -4.73 11.14 -26.67
CA VAL A 7 -3.65 10.23 -26.26
C VAL A 7 -3.90 8.90 -26.98
N ILE A 8 -3.10 8.63 -28.00
CA ILE A 8 -3.14 7.37 -28.75
C ILE A 8 -2.54 6.27 -27.89
N PHE A 9 -3.39 5.36 -27.39
CA PHE A 9 -2.99 4.08 -26.83
C PHE A 9 -2.64 3.15 -27.99
N LEU A 10 -1.37 2.88 -28.22
CA LEU A 10 -0.93 1.85 -29.16
C LEU A 10 -0.98 0.48 -28.48
N CYS A 11 -2.11 -0.23 -28.63
CA CYS A 11 -2.15 -1.67 -28.46
C CYS A 11 -1.43 -2.31 -29.67
N LEU A 12 -0.18 -2.74 -29.50
CA LEU A 12 0.54 -3.50 -30.53
C LEU A 12 0.25 -4.99 -30.35
N ALA A 13 -0.58 -5.50 -31.28
CA ALA A 13 -0.69 -6.94 -31.54
C ALA A 13 0.63 -7.45 -32.12
N TYR A 14 1.17 -8.53 -31.54
CA TYR A 14 2.41 -9.15 -31.97
C TYR A 14 2.19 -9.91 -33.28
N ASN A 15 2.79 -9.41 -34.37
CA ASN A 15 3.13 -10.24 -35.52
C ASN A 15 4.61 -10.64 -35.42
N PHE A 16 4.85 -11.94 -35.34
CA PHE A 16 6.19 -12.50 -35.43
C PHE A 16 6.70 -12.38 -36.87
N SER A 17 7.66 -11.51 -37.10
CA SER A 17 8.49 -11.55 -38.30
C SER A 17 9.88 -12.03 -37.90
N THR A 18 10.29 -13.18 -38.45
CA THR A 18 11.64 -13.76 -38.33
C THR A 18 12.63 -12.90 -39.07
N THR A 19 13.59 -12.30 -38.38
CA THR A 19 14.79 -11.71 -38.99
C THR A 19 16.06 -12.13 -38.26
N ASN A 20 16.88 -12.81 -39.01
CA ASN A 20 18.32 -13.01 -38.98
C ASN A 20 19.12 -12.80 -37.69
N ILE A 21 19.69 -13.92 -37.25
CA ILE A 21 20.70 -14.04 -36.19
C ILE A 21 21.99 -13.36 -36.67
N SER A 22 22.32 -12.21 -36.10
CA SER A 22 23.64 -11.60 -36.15
C SER A 22 24.33 -11.75 -34.80
N ALA A 23 25.57 -12.13 -34.81
CA ALA A 23 26.59 -12.29 -33.77
C ALA A 23 26.14 -12.09 -32.30
N LYS A 24 26.24 -13.18 -31.49
CA LYS A 24 26.06 -13.17 -30.04
C LYS A 24 26.97 -12.12 -29.39
N SER A 25 26.45 -10.93 -29.18
CA SER A 25 26.88 -10.05 -28.10
C SER A 25 26.68 -10.82 -26.79
N LYS A 26 27.68 -10.86 -25.92
CA LYS A 26 27.63 -11.51 -24.62
C LYS A 26 26.52 -10.79 -23.82
N THR A 27 25.31 -11.35 -23.80
CA THR A 27 24.15 -10.77 -23.11
C THR A 27 24.53 -10.71 -21.64
N ASP A 28 24.42 -9.53 -21.03
CA ASP A 28 24.63 -9.36 -19.58
C ASP A 28 23.69 -10.30 -18.80
N SER A 29 24.16 -10.88 -17.71
CA SER A 29 23.29 -11.68 -16.85
C SER A 29 22.30 -10.78 -16.07
N ALA A 30 21.16 -11.33 -15.67
CA ALA A 30 20.19 -10.61 -14.85
C ALA A 30 20.81 -10.05 -13.56
N GLU A 31 21.66 -10.84 -12.89
CA GLU A 31 22.37 -10.40 -11.69
C GLU A 31 23.31 -9.23 -11.97
N ASN A 32 24.06 -9.27 -13.09
CA ASN A 32 24.97 -8.19 -13.45
C ASN A 32 24.20 -6.88 -13.71
N VAL A 33 23.09 -6.96 -14.43
CA VAL A 33 22.25 -5.77 -14.69
C VAL A 33 21.64 -5.25 -13.41
N LEU A 34 21.07 -6.11 -12.56
CA LEU A 34 20.55 -5.70 -11.25
C LEU A 34 21.63 -5.09 -10.36
N LYS A 35 22.87 -5.61 -10.41
CA LYS A 35 24.00 -5.02 -9.70
C LYS A 35 24.30 -3.62 -10.20
N LYS A 36 24.37 -3.40 -11.51
CA LYS A 36 24.58 -2.06 -12.09
C LYS A 36 23.45 -1.09 -11.71
N VAL A 37 22.20 -1.57 -11.67
CA VAL A 37 21.05 -0.77 -11.17
C VAL A 37 21.23 -0.41 -9.69
N SER A 38 21.60 -1.36 -8.83
CA SER A 38 21.83 -1.15 -7.42
C SER A 38 22.96 -0.16 -7.17
N ASP A 39 24.08 -0.31 -7.88
CA ASP A 39 25.24 0.59 -7.82
C ASP A 39 24.82 2.01 -8.29
N LYS A 40 24.04 2.10 -9.39
CA LYS A 40 23.52 3.37 -9.90
C LYS A 40 22.64 4.06 -8.87
N LEU A 41 21.63 3.38 -8.32
CA LEU A 41 20.73 3.95 -7.31
C LEU A 41 21.49 4.36 -6.04
N SER A 42 22.54 3.63 -5.66
CA SER A 42 23.38 3.95 -4.50
C SER A 42 24.29 5.14 -4.74
N SER A 43 24.67 5.42 -5.99
CA SER A 43 25.53 6.56 -6.36
C SER A 43 24.79 7.88 -6.47
N LEU A 44 23.46 7.88 -6.47
CA LEU A 44 22.65 9.09 -6.61
C LEU A 44 22.78 9.97 -5.36
N LYS A 45 23.01 11.27 -5.60
CA LYS A 45 22.97 12.29 -4.54
C LYS A 45 21.57 12.89 -4.41
N THR A 46 20.97 13.23 -5.54
CA THR A 46 19.61 13.75 -5.60
C THR A 46 18.88 13.16 -6.78
N LEU A 47 17.56 13.13 -6.72
CA LEU A 47 16.72 12.65 -7.79
C LEU A 47 15.42 13.45 -7.87
N ASN A 48 15.09 13.94 -9.08
CA ASN A 48 13.84 14.62 -9.37
C ASN A 48 13.10 13.86 -10.48
N TYR A 49 11.90 13.38 -10.19
CA TYR A 49 11.14 12.56 -11.12
C TYR A 49 9.64 12.65 -10.86
N THR A 50 8.85 12.38 -11.88
CA THR A 50 7.43 12.11 -11.73
C THR A 50 7.24 10.61 -11.50
N PHE A 51 6.64 10.26 -10.39
CA PHE A 51 6.21 8.91 -10.02
C PHE A 51 4.76 8.73 -10.47
N ARG A 52 4.48 7.71 -11.28
CA ARG A 52 3.11 7.32 -11.63
C ARG A 52 2.87 5.89 -11.22
N ARG A 53 1.82 5.65 -10.46
CA ARG A 53 1.45 4.32 -10.02
C ARG A 53 0.03 3.99 -10.42
N GLU A 54 -0.15 2.80 -10.98
CA GLU A 54 -1.44 2.21 -11.32
C GLU A 54 -1.62 0.93 -10.51
N LEU A 55 -2.73 0.83 -9.81
CA LEU A 55 -3.23 -0.39 -9.18
C LEU A 55 -4.44 -0.83 -9.98
N ASN A 56 -4.37 -1.99 -10.62
CA ASN A 56 -5.50 -2.59 -11.31
C ASN A 56 -5.74 -3.97 -10.72
N TYR A 57 -6.74 -4.05 -9.86
CA TYR A 57 -7.17 -5.27 -9.19
C TYR A 57 -8.52 -5.68 -9.77
N GLU A 58 -8.47 -6.30 -10.96
CA GLU A 58 -9.66 -6.78 -11.67
C GLU A 58 -10.47 -7.75 -10.81
N SER A 59 -9.78 -8.54 -9.96
CA SER A 59 -10.43 -9.46 -9.04
C SER A 59 -11.39 -8.79 -8.07
N SER A 60 -11.14 -7.53 -7.70
CA SER A 60 -12.01 -6.74 -6.83
C SER A 60 -12.73 -5.58 -7.55
N GLY A 61 -12.40 -5.35 -8.83
CA GLY A 61 -12.90 -4.20 -9.60
C GLY A 61 -12.29 -2.87 -9.19
N PHE A 62 -11.11 -2.91 -8.52
CA PHE A 62 -10.43 -1.70 -8.09
C PHE A 62 -9.44 -1.21 -9.13
N LEU A 63 -9.56 0.05 -9.47
CA LEU A 63 -8.61 0.77 -10.30
C LEU A 63 -8.23 2.07 -9.59
N SER A 64 -6.96 2.25 -9.31
CA SER A 64 -6.41 3.49 -8.77
C SER A 64 -5.22 3.95 -9.60
N LYS A 65 -5.18 5.24 -9.92
CA LYS A 65 -4.04 5.88 -10.59
C LYS A 65 -3.63 7.09 -9.79
N MET A 66 -2.33 7.18 -9.50
CA MET A 66 -1.76 8.33 -8.80
C MET A 66 -0.55 8.86 -9.54
N GLN A 67 -0.31 10.13 -9.37
CA GLN A 67 0.88 10.82 -9.82
C GLN A 67 1.45 11.65 -8.69
N ILE A 68 2.77 11.56 -8.49
CA ILE A 68 3.51 12.28 -7.45
C ILE A 68 4.71 12.95 -8.11
N GLU A 69 4.84 14.25 -7.93
CA GLU A 69 6.07 14.96 -8.24
C GLU A 69 7.05 14.73 -7.10
N SER A 70 8.13 14.01 -7.37
CA SER A 70 9.00 13.44 -6.33
C SER A 70 10.38 14.03 -6.39
N PHE A 71 10.87 14.49 -5.25
CA PHE A 71 12.26 14.86 -5.05
C PHE A 71 12.84 14.05 -3.88
N LEU A 72 13.98 13.40 -4.13
CA LEU A 72 14.75 12.66 -3.14
C LEU A 72 16.13 13.29 -2.99
N ASP A 73 16.61 13.43 -1.77
CA ASP A 73 17.97 13.84 -1.46
C ASP A 73 18.65 12.83 -0.53
N PHE A 74 19.62 12.12 -1.08
CA PHE A 74 20.40 11.08 -0.39
C PHE A 74 21.67 11.64 0.27
N THR A 75 21.92 12.94 0.22
CA THR A 75 23.08 13.57 0.86
C THR A 75 22.86 13.83 2.35
N SER A 76 21.59 13.71 2.80
CA SER A 76 21.24 13.87 4.21
C SER A 76 21.83 12.75 5.07
N ALA A 77 22.23 13.10 6.27
CA ALA A 77 22.70 12.16 7.29
C ALA A 77 21.56 11.36 7.95
N ASP A 78 20.35 11.42 7.39
CA ASP A 78 19.19 10.72 7.90
C ASP A 78 19.41 9.20 7.96
N LYS A 79 19.09 8.60 9.09
CA LYS A 79 19.24 7.17 9.35
C LYS A 79 17.90 6.41 9.31
N ILE A 80 16.77 7.11 9.15
CA ILE A 80 15.44 6.46 9.23
C ILE A 80 15.15 5.74 7.93
N ILE A 81 15.20 6.48 6.80
CA ILE A 81 14.94 5.93 5.45
C ILE A 81 16.08 6.17 4.46
N GLY A 82 17.17 6.81 4.89
CA GLY A 82 18.37 7.07 4.08
C GLY A 82 18.21 8.19 3.04
N SER A 83 17.16 8.99 3.13
CA SER A 83 16.94 10.16 2.28
C SER A 83 15.96 11.14 2.92
N ARG A 84 16.13 12.42 2.68
CA ARG A 84 15.03 13.38 2.83
C ARG A 84 14.23 13.44 1.53
N PHE A 85 12.96 13.82 1.60
CA PHE A 85 12.10 13.83 0.41
C PHE A 85 11.03 14.93 0.44
N GLN A 86 10.56 15.28 -0.75
CA GLN A 86 9.32 16.01 -0.97
C GLN A 86 8.49 15.27 -2.01
N PHE A 87 7.28 14.92 -1.65
CA PHE A 87 6.28 14.30 -2.53
C PHE A 87 5.11 15.25 -2.67
N ASP A 88 4.86 15.70 -3.87
CA ASP A 88 3.78 16.61 -4.20
C ASP A 88 2.70 15.88 -5.00
N GLU A 89 1.56 15.63 -4.35
CA GLU A 89 0.35 15.03 -4.91
C GLU A 89 -0.73 16.10 -5.16
N PRO A 90 -1.79 15.82 -5.93
CA PRO A 90 -2.86 16.79 -6.17
C PRO A 90 -3.46 17.40 -4.89
N ASN A 91 -3.63 16.59 -3.84
CA ASN A 91 -4.28 17.01 -2.59
C ASN A 91 -3.33 17.19 -1.42
N PHE A 92 -2.12 16.64 -1.48
CA PHE A 92 -1.19 16.60 -0.36
C PHE A 92 0.24 16.94 -0.79
N ILE A 93 1.00 17.50 0.14
CA ILE A 93 2.46 17.57 0.04
C ILE A 93 3.03 16.90 1.28
N PHE A 94 3.90 15.92 1.07
CA PHE A 94 4.62 15.21 2.12
C PHE A 94 6.07 15.66 2.10
N VAL A 95 6.58 16.11 3.23
CA VAL A 95 7.97 16.57 3.36
C VAL A 95 8.63 15.92 4.55
N PHE A 96 9.79 15.33 4.32
CA PHE A 96 10.70 14.90 5.38
C PHE A 96 12.07 15.54 5.18
N ASN A 97 12.52 16.32 6.14
CA ASN A 97 13.76 17.10 6.05
C ASN A 97 14.96 16.42 6.72
N GLY A 98 14.81 15.15 7.14
CA GLY A 98 15.83 14.38 7.87
C GLY A 98 15.65 14.39 9.39
N SER A 99 14.80 15.27 9.93
CA SER A 99 14.51 15.36 11.39
C SER A 99 13.03 15.50 11.70
N GLN A 100 12.28 16.17 10.83
CA GLN A 100 10.86 16.42 10.96
C GLN A 100 10.13 15.94 9.71
N TYR A 101 8.97 15.34 9.92
CA TYR A 101 8.04 15.00 8.87
C TYR A 101 6.80 15.88 8.99
N PHE A 102 6.34 16.44 7.87
CA PHE A 102 5.08 17.16 7.85
C PHE A 102 4.28 16.89 6.57
N LEU A 103 2.98 17.00 6.72
CA LEU A 103 1.97 16.80 5.70
C LEU A 103 1.14 18.06 5.54
N LEU A 104 1.07 18.60 4.33
CA LEU A 104 0.20 19.70 3.95
C LEU A 104 -1.03 19.14 3.22
N ASN A 105 -2.22 19.44 3.74
CA ASN A 105 -3.48 19.19 3.02
C ASN A 105 -3.85 20.44 2.22
N LYS A 106 -3.72 20.38 0.89
CA LYS A 106 -3.93 21.51 0.00
C LYS A 106 -5.39 21.96 -0.06
N LYS A 107 -6.32 21.02 0.11
CA LYS A 107 -7.76 21.28 0.06
C LYS A 107 -8.24 22.00 1.32
N ASN A 108 -7.85 21.50 2.47
CA ASN A 108 -8.31 22.01 3.78
C ASN A 108 -7.40 23.12 4.32
N LYS A 109 -6.25 23.37 3.68
CA LYS A 109 -5.21 24.30 4.14
C LYS A 109 -4.77 24.00 5.56
N THR A 110 -4.54 22.73 5.86
CA THR A 110 -4.05 22.27 7.16
C THR A 110 -2.67 21.64 7.05
N ILE A 111 -1.90 21.70 8.13
CA ILE A 111 -0.58 21.10 8.26
C ILE A 111 -0.51 20.21 9.51
N VAL A 112 -0.03 18.99 9.32
CA VAL A 112 0.33 18.07 10.42
C VAL A 112 1.84 18.00 10.50
N VAL A 113 2.40 18.16 11.70
CA VAL A 113 3.85 18.12 11.93
C VAL A 113 4.20 17.04 12.93
N LYS A 114 5.13 16.17 12.56
CA LYS A 114 5.71 15.15 13.43
C LYS A 114 7.20 15.44 13.65
N ASN A 115 7.54 15.85 14.88
CA ASN A 115 8.90 16.28 15.23
C ASN A 115 9.89 15.13 15.45
N LYS A 116 9.42 13.92 15.67
CA LYS A 116 10.22 12.70 15.86
C LYS A 116 9.58 11.56 15.08
N PRO A 117 9.69 11.59 13.74
CA PRO A 117 9.14 10.50 12.94
C PRO A 117 9.94 9.22 13.18
N ILE A 118 9.26 8.09 13.03
CA ILE A 118 9.84 6.75 13.05
C ILE A 118 9.69 6.11 11.69
N PHE A 119 10.33 4.99 11.44
CA PHE A 119 10.30 4.29 10.15
C PHE A 119 8.86 3.99 9.67
N ASP A 120 8.01 3.55 10.60
CA ASP A 120 6.62 3.17 10.29
C ASP A 120 5.77 4.33 9.75
N ASP A 121 6.13 5.57 10.05
CA ASP A 121 5.46 6.75 9.48
C ASP A 121 5.61 6.89 7.97
N PHE A 122 6.62 6.22 7.41
CA PHE A 122 6.96 6.30 5.99
C PHE A 122 6.58 5.04 5.23
N GLU A 123 6.52 3.87 5.89
CA GLU A 123 6.30 2.58 5.23
C GLU A 123 4.96 2.52 4.47
N SER A 124 3.95 3.21 4.97
CA SER A 124 2.61 3.30 4.36
C SER A 124 2.44 4.43 3.34
N LEU A 125 3.45 5.30 3.14
CA LEU A 125 3.32 6.40 2.20
C LEU A 125 3.27 5.90 0.75
N PRO A 126 2.29 6.37 -0.05
CA PRO A 126 2.08 5.90 -1.42
C PRO A 126 3.33 6.01 -2.31
N GLY A 127 4.13 7.06 -2.13
CA GLY A 127 5.35 7.33 -2.90
C GLY A 127 6.49 6.35 -2.65
N PHE A 128 6.38 5.44 -1.65
CA PHE A 128 7.39 4.42 -1.37
C PHE A 128 7.02 3.02 -1.84
N TYR A 129 5.76 2.75 -2.20
CA TYR A 129 5.39 1.44 -2.73
C TYR A 129 5.96 1.20 -4.12
N ASP A 130 6.70 0.11 -4.31
CA ASP A 130 7.39 -0.25 -5.56
C ASP A 130 8.26 0.91 -6.11
N SER A 131 8.85 1.73 -5.21
CA SER A 131 9.59 2.95 -5.51
C SER A 131 11.08 2.70 -5.77
N LEU A 132 11.79 3.75 -6.21
CA LEU A 132 13.24 3.70 -6.37
C LEU A 132 13.97 3.50 -5.03
N VAL A 133 13.44 4.01 -3.92
CA VAL A 133 14.00 3.79 -2.58
C VAL A 133 13.79 2.34 -2.16
N THR A 134 12.60 1.79 -2.38
CA THR A 134 12.31 0.36 -2.14
C THR A 134 13.22 -0.54 -2.96
N LEU A 135 13.43 -0.24 -4.24
CA LEU A 135 14.37 -0.98 -5.08
C LEU A 135 15.81 -0.88 -4.57
N LYS A 136 16.28 0.35 -4.28
CA LYS A 136 17.62 0.58 -3.73
C LYS A 136 17.88 -0.28 -2.50
N ASN A 137 16.91 -0.38 -1.59
CA ASN A 137 17.05 -1.13 -0.35
C ASN A 137 16.91 -2.65 -0.55
N SER A 138 16.11 -3.09 -1.53
CA SER A 138 15.78 -4.51 -1.72
C SER A 138 16.72 -5.24 -2.69
N LEU A 139 17.26 -4.56 -3.70
CA LEU A 139 18.08 -5.18 -4.75
C LEU A 139 19.30 -5.94 -4.21
N PRO A 140 20.06 -5.46 -3.21
CA PRO A 140 21.20 -6.22 -2.67
C PRO A 140 20.80 -7.63 -2.21
N LYS A 141 19.66 -7.74 -1.51
CA LYS A 141 19.12 -9.01 -1.02
C LYS A 141 18.62 -9.91 -2.16
N ILE A 142 17.92 -9.33 -3.15
CA ILE A 142 17.46 -10.06 -4.33
C ILE A 142 18.63 -10.61 -5.13
N ILE A 143 19.71 -9.85 -5.32
CA ILE A 143 20.89 -10.24 -6.06
C ILE A 143 21.63 -11.39 -5.36
N SER A 144 21.79 -11.31 -4.04
CA SER A 144 22.51 -12.30 -3.23
C SER A 144 21.75 -13.61 -3.07
N ASP A 145 20.40 -13.56 -3.07
CA ASP A 145 19.57 -14.76 -2.92
C ASP A 145 19.51 -15.56 -4.22
N LYS A 146 20.22 -16.70 -4.24
CA LYS A 146 20.27 -17.60 -5.39
C LYS A 146 19.02 -18.46 -5.55
N THR A 147 18.13 -18.47 -4.57
CA THR A 147 16.84 -19.20 -4.68
C THR A 147 15.80 -18.40 -5.47
N ILE A 148 16.00 -17.10 -5.63
CA ILE A 148 15.12 -16.24 -6.42
C ILE A 148 15.45 -16.42 -7.92
N PRO A 149 14.53 -16.97 -8.73
CA PRO A 149 14.72 -17.07 -10.18
C PRO A 149 14.81 -15.67 -10.79
N LYS A 150 15.77 -15.46 -11.67
CA LYS A 150 15.99 -14.19 -12.37
C LYS A 150 16.18 -14.45 -13.84
N THR A 151 15.48 -13.70 -14.69
CA THR A 151 15.63 -13.75 -16.14
C THR A 151 15.87 -12.36 -16.70
N ILE A 152 16.43 -12.28 -17.88
CA ILE A 152 16.68 -11.03 -18.58
C ILE A 152 16.35 -11.17 -20.05
N THR A 153 15.71 -10.16 -20.60
CA THR A 153 15.51 -9.95 -22.02
C THR A 153 15.90 -8.53 -22.41
N GLU A 154 16.11 -8.29 -23.68
CA GLU A 154 16.36 -6.98 -24.23
C GLU A 154 15.20 -6.53 -25.10
N LYS A 155 14.88 -5.24 -25.04
CA LYS A 155 13.83 -4.61 -25.84
C LYS A 155 14.35 -3.32 -26.42
N SER A 156 14.02 -3.03 -27.69
CA SER A 156 14.31 -1.76 -28.33
C SER A 156 13.00 -1.14 -28.82
N VAL A 157 12.83 0.16 -28.57
CA VAL A 157 11.69 0.97 -29.03
C VAL A 157 12.23 2.35 -29.39
N ASP A 158 11.94 2.86 -30.58
CA ASP A 158 12.32 4.19 -31.05
C ASP A 158 13.79 4.52 -30.78
N ASP A 159 14.71 3.68 -31.26
CA ASP A 159 16.18 3.80 -31.14
C ASP A 159 16.71 3.75 -29.68
N LYS A 160 15.84 3.50 -28.70
CA LYS A 160 16.23 3.28 -27.30
C LYS A 160 16.22 1.79 -26.97
N SER A 161 17.25 1.37 -26.25
CA SER A 161 17.38 -0.02 -25.81
C SER A 161 17.20 -0.16 -24.30
N PHE A 162 16.49 -1.21 -23.89
CA PHE A 162 16.14 -1.47 -22.51
C PHE A 162 16.52 -2.91 -22.13
N TYR A 163 16.92 -3.09 -20.88
CA TYR A 163 16.86 -4.39 -20.24
C TYR A 163 15.48 -4.57 -19.60
N VAL A 164 14.94 -5.77 -19.71
CA VAL A 164 13.76 -6.20 -18.96
C VAL A 164 14.20 -7.36 -18.08
N VAL A 165 14.33 -7.11 -16.79
CA VAL A 165 14.70 -8.12 -15.79
C VAL A 165 13.45 -8.55 -15.04
N GLU A 166 13.21 -9.87 -14.99
CA GLU A 166 12.13 -10.44 -14.18
C GLU A 166 12.72 -11.26 -13.03
N PHE A 167 12.06 -11.20 -11.86
CA PHE A 167 12.31 -12.10 -10.75
C PHE A 167 11.00 -12.41 -10.02
N THR A 168 10.97 -13.53 -9.29
CA THR A 168 9.76 -13.99 -8.60
C THR A 168 9.97 -14.15 -7.12
N LEU A 169 8.94 -13.79 -6.35
CA LEU A 169 8.90 -13.92 -4.90
C LEU A 169 7.67 -14.74 -4.49
N ASP A 170 7.88 -15.86 -3.80
CA ASP A 170 6.81 -16.72 -3.31
C ASP A 170 6.26 -16.17 -1.99
N SER A 171 4.96 -15.84 -1.96
CA SER A 171 4.19 -15.34 -0.81
C SER A 171 4.84 -14.17 -0.08
N LYS A 172 5.55 -13.31 -0.78
CA LYS A 172 6.21 -12.12 -0.21
C LYS A 172 6.31 -10.99 -1.22
N ILE A 173 6.26 -9.75 -0.72
CA ILE A 173 6.45 -8.53 -1.52
C ILE A 173 7.53 -7.65 -0.89
N LEU A 174 8.08 -6.74 -1.71
CA LEU A 174 9.11 -5.80 -1.28
C LEU A 174 8.54 -4.72 -0.36
N THR A 175 9.31 -4.32 0.65
CA THR A 175 8.99 -3.20 1.55
C THR A 175 10.05 -2.11 1.46
N LEU A 176 9.73 -0.93 1.97
CA LEU A 176 10.63 0.21 2.04
C LEU A 176 11.94 -0.12 2.77
N SER A 177 11.88 -0.97 3.80
CA SER A 177 13.07 -1.38 4.58
C SER A 177 14.04 -2.27 3.80
N GLY A 178 13.67 -2.75 2.60
CA GLY A 178 14.42 -3.79 1.87
C GLY A 178 14.17 -5.21 2.39
N ASN A 179 13.27 -5.36 3.35
CA ASN A 179 12.77 -6.66 3.79
C ASN A 179 11.59 -7.12 2.93
N TYR A 180 10.98 -8.22 3.34
CA TYR A 180 9.78 -8.72 2.69
C TYR A 180 8.60 -8.62 3.64
N PHE A 181 7.46 -8.17 3.11
CA PHE A 181 6.17 -8.39 3.74
C PHE A 181 5.64 -9.76 3.32
N LEU A 182 5.30 -10.62 4.30
CA LEU A 182 4.83 -11.97 4.05
C LEU A 182 3.32 -11.96 3.79
N ILE A 183 2.92 -12.62 2.71
CA ILE A 183 1.52 -12.81 2.35
C ILE A 183 1.10 -14.20 2.83
N THR A 184 0.03 -14.26 3.61
CA THR A 184 -0.44 -15.51 4.22
C THR A 184 -1.08 -16.49 3.23
N SER A 185 -1.70 -15.97 2.14
CA SER A 185 -2.21 -16.84 1.06
C SER A 185 -1.09 -17.20 0.10
N PRO A 186 -0.89 -18.51 -0.21
CA PRO A 186 0.10 -18.93 -1.19
C PRO A 186 -0.13 -18.27 -2.54
N ARG A 187 0.85 -17.51 -3.01
CA ARG A 187 0.86 -16.90 -4.35
C ARG A 187 2.27 -16.48 -4.73
N ARG A 188 2.54 -16.48 -6.02
CA ARG A 188 3.80 -16.03 -6.58
C ARG A 188 3.66 -14.65 -7.16
N PHE A 189 4.55 -13.73 -6.80
CA PHE A 189 4.63 -12.39 -7.37
C PHE A 189 5.78 -12.32 -8.36
N THR A 190 5.46 -11.99 -9.60
CA THR A 190 6.46 -11.69 -10.63
C THR A 190 6.69 -10.19 -10.70
N TYR A 191 7.91 -9.77 -10.44
CA TYR A 191 8.38 -8.41 -10.64
C TYR A 191 9.10 -8.33 -11.98
N ARG A 192 8.75 -7.32 -12.77
CA ARG A 192 9.41 -6.98 -14.02
C ARG A 192 9.93 -5.57 -13.94
N LEU A 193 11.25 -5.40 -14.09
CA LEU A 193 11.92 -4.12 -14.11
C LEU A 193 12.30 -3.77 -15.56
N THR A 194 11.78 -2.66 -16.09
CA THR A 194 12.26 -2.07 -17.33
C THR A 194 13.34 -1.06 -17.01
N ILE A 195 14.55 -1.23 -17.57
CA ILE A 195 15.77 -0.51 -17.21
C ILE A 195 16.37 0.11 -18.47
N ASP A 196 16.68 1.39 -18.44
CA ASP A 196 17.39 2.09 -19.51
C ASP A 196 18.83 1.58 -19.60
N LYS A 197 19.22 1.03 -20.77
CA LYS A 197 20.56 0.46 -21.00
C LYS A 197 21.65 1.52 -20.95
N SER A 198 21.35 2.78 -21.24
CA SER A 198 22.33 3.86 -21.33
C SER A 198 22.84 4.33 -19.96
N ASN A 199 21.99 4.21 -18.90
CA ASN A 199 22.28 4.76 -17.58
C ASN A 199 21.91 3.88 -16.40
N TYR A 200 21.32 2.70 -16.66
CA TYR A 200 20.87 1.72 -15.67
C TYR A 200 19.80 2.24 -14.68
N LEU A 201 19.07 3.29 -15.05
CA LEU A 201 17.94 3.74 -14.25
C LEU A 201 16.68 2.91 -14.56
N PRO A 202 15.95 2.45 -13.54
CA PRO A 202 14.64 1.81 -13.72
C PRO A 202 13.62 2.82 -14.28
N LEU A 203 12.88 2.43 -15.32
CA LEU A 203 11.79 3.22 -15.90
C LEU A 203 10.42 2.72 -15.43
N GLU A 204 10.32 1.42 -15.15
CA GLU A 204 9.07 0.80 -14.71
C GLU A 204 9.37 -0.34 -13.73
N VAL A 205 8.50 -0.45 -12.73
CA VAL A 205 8.31 -1.66 -11.92
C VAL A 205 6.89 -2.15 -12.19
N PHE A 206 6.78 -3.33 -12.76
CA PHE A 206 5.51 -4.02 -12.96
C PHE A 206 5.49 -5.26 -12.05
N ARG A 207 4.42 -5.45 -11.29
CA ARG A 207 4.22 -6.60 -10.43
C ARG A 207 2.85 -7.21 -10.68
N VAL A 208 2.82 -8.52 -10.86
CA VAL A 208 1.60 -9.32 -11.02
C VAL A 208 1.71 -10.59 -10.18
N ASN A 209 0.59 -11.19 -9.80
CA ASN A 209 0.57 -12.47 -9.11
C ASN A 209 -0.02 -13.58 -10.01
N ASP A 210 0.23 -14.83 -9.66
CA ASP A 210 -0.18 -16.02 -10.42
C ASP A 210 -1.61 -16.50 -10.13
N VAL A 211 -2.33 -15.84 -9.19
CA VAL A 211 -3.68 -16.26 -8.77
C VAL A 211 -4.77 -15.59 -9.60
N ASN A 212 -4.54 -14.33 -9.97
CA ASN A 212 -5.49 -13.51 -10.72
C ASN A 212 -4.77 -12.52 -11.63
N GLN A 213 -5.51 -11.66 -12.31
CA GLN A 213 -4.95 -10.63 -13.22
C GLN A 213 -4.62 -9.31 -12.52
N ASP A 214 -4.64 -9.27 -11.19
CA ASP A 214 -4.32 -8.09 -10.43
C ASP A 214 -2.85 -7.71 -10.59
N PHE A 215 -2.60 -6.44 -10.91
CA PHE A 215 -1.25 -5.93 -11.07
C PHE A 215 -1.05 -4.55 -10.43
N THR A 216 0.21 -4.24 -10.19
CA THR A 216 0.69 -2.88 -9.94
C THR A 216 1.69 -2.49 -10.99
N ARG A 217 1.62 -1.25 -11.47
CA ARG A 217 2.59 -0.66 -12.39
C ARG A 217 3.05 0.67 -11.84
N THR A 218 4.35 0.82 -11.68
CA THR A 218 4.98 2.07 -11.25
C THR A 218 5.94 2.53 -12.32
N ASN A 219 5.76 3.75 -12.82
CA ASN A 219 6.62 4.36 -13.83
C ASN A 219 7.38 5.54 -13.23
N PHE A 220 8.62 5.72 -13.68
CA PHE A 220 9.53 6.78 -13.27
C PHE A 220 9.91 7.63 -14.47
N GLU A 221 9.48 8.89 -14.49
CA GLU A 221 9.86 9.86 -15.51
C GLU A 221 10.86 10.87 -14.91
N TYR A 222 12.12 10.67 -15.24
CA TYR A 222 13.21 11.49 -14.71
C TYR A 222 13.22 12.87 -15.32
N LYS A 223 13.28 13.90 -14.47
CA LYS A 223 13.36 15.30 -14.89
C LYS A 223 14.81 15.69 -15.23
N LYS A 224 14.94 16.61 -16.17
CA LYS A 224 16.27 17.17 -16.52
C LYS A 224 16.87 17.89 -15.31
N ALA A 225 18.20 17.89 -15.20
CA ALA A 225 18.94 18.50 -14.08
C ALA A 225 18.62 19.99 -13.84
N LYS A 226 18.11 20.70 -14.85
CA LYS A 226 17.70 22.12 -14.76
C LYS A 226 16.23 22.32 -14.33
N SER A 227 15.47 21.26 -14.06
CA SER A 227 14.11 21.40 -13.54
C SER A 227 14.13 22.04 -12.15
N ALA A 228 13.07 22.78 -11.82
CA ALA A 228 12.97 23.44 -10.52
C ALA A 228 13.19 22.46 -9.38
N LEU A 229 14.21 22.71 -8.57
CA LEU A 229 14.50 21.97 -7.36
C LEU A 229 13.74 22.60 -6.19
N PRO A 230 13.45 21.85 -5.14
CA PRO A 230 12.91 22.41 -3.91
C PRO A 230 13.79 23.54 -3.39
N THR A 231 13.18 24.65 -3.03
CA THR A 231 13.90 25.76 -2.37
C THR A 231 14.29 25.34 -0.96
N GLU A 232 15.34 25.96 -0.40
CA GLU A 232 15.76 25.63 0.97
C GLU A 232 14.60 25.81 1.99
N ASN A 233 13.83 26.87 1.85
CA ASN A 233 12.71 27.16 2.73
C ASN A 233 11.60 26.10 2.66
N SER A 234 11.41 25.40 1.50
CA SER A 234 10.37 24.38 1.34
C SER A 234 10.58 23.12 2.20
N TRP A 235 11.75 22.98 2.81
CA TRP A 235 12.05 21.88 3.72
C TRP A 235 11.55 22.11 5.15
N TYR A 236 11.04 23.30 5.47
CA TYR A 236 10.64 23.67 6.83
C TYR A 236 9.17 24.01 6.89
N TYR A 237 8.46 23.37 7.80
CA TYR A 237 7.01 23.55 7.96
C TYR A 237 6.63 25.00 8.30
N SER A 238 7.54 25.72 8.98
CA SER A 238 7.32 27.14 9.35
C SER A 238 7.09 28.05 8.15
N THR A 239 7.62 27.70 6.97
CA THR A 239 7.40 28.42 5.71
C THR A 239 5.93 28.47 5.31
N TYR A 240 5.17 27.45 5.70
CA TYR A 240 3.79 27.25 5.27
C TYR A 240 2.75 27.78 6.26
N LEU A 241 3.13 28.22 7.47
CA LEU A 241 2.19 28.62 8.51
C LEU A 241 1.35 29.88 8.19
N ASN A 242 1.76 30.68 7.22
CA ASN A 242 0.95 31.80 6.73
C ASN A 242 -0.25 31.32 5.87
N GLU A 243 -0.14 30.17 5.24
CA GLU A 243 -1.15 29.61 4.33
C GLU A 243 -1.87 28.40 4.94
N TYR A 244 -1.19 27.61 5.75
CA TYR A 244 -1.69 26.36 6.33
C TYR A 244 -1.80 26.48 7.84
N LYS A 245 -2.97 26.14 8.38
CA LYS A 245 -3.18 26.12 9.84
C LYS A 245 -2.76 24.75 10.40
N PRO A 246 -2.08 24.73 11.56
CA PRO A 246 -1.84 23.46 12.24
C PRO A 246 -3.13 22.67 12.41
N GLU A 247 -3.15 21.46 11.91
CA GLU A 247 -4.26 20.55 12.19
C GLU A 247 -4.21 20.18 13.67
N LYS A 248 -5.30 20.39 14.38
CA LYS A 248 -5.40 19.86 15.74
C LYS A 248 -5.25 18.34 15.63
N PRO A 249 -4.39 17.71 16.46
CA PRO A 249 -4.36 16.27 16.50
C PRO A 249 -5.79 15.77 16.60
N ARG A 250 -6.21 14.90 15.69
CA ARG A 250 -7.50 14.24 15.88
C ARG A 250 -7.36 13.49 17.20
N GLU A 251 -8.09 13.93 18.21
CA GLU A 251 -8.21 13.20 19.48
C GLU A 251 -9.04 11.91 19.31
N ASN A 252 -9.12 11.39 18.10
CA ASN A 252 -9.74 10.11 17.83
C ASN A 252 -8.82 9.02 18.42
N LYS A 253 -8.81 8.97 19.75
CA LYS A 253 -8.31 7.78 20.42
C LYS A 253 -9.29 6.67 20.11
N LEU A 254 -8.76 5.57 19.58
CA LEU A 254 -9.52 4.33 19.45
C LEU A 254 -10.27 4.09 20.78
N ILE A 255 -11.53 3.72 20.68
CA ILE A 255 -12.39 3.48 21.85
C ILE A 255 -11.63 2.65 22.90
N ASN A 256 -11.62 3.15 24.15
CA ASN A 256 -10.81 2.52 25.20
C ASN A 256 -11.49 1.29 25.79
N VAL A 257 -10.67 0.35 26.23
CA VAL A 257 -11.12 -0.79 27.04
C VAL A 257 -11.82 -0.26 28.31
N GLY A 258 -12.97 -0.85 28.64
CA GLY A 258 -13.83 -0.47 29.76
C GLY A 258 -14.94 0.52 29.42
N GLN A 259 -14.89 1.19 28.27
CA GLN A 259 -15.98 2.05 27.81
C GLN A 259 -17.14 1.19 27.26
N ASN A 260 -18.36 1.75 27.27
CA ASN A 260 -19.47 1.15 26.55
C ASN A 260 -19.22 1.29 25.05
N ALA A 261 -19.46 0.22 24.30
CA ALA A 261 -19.42 0.24 22.85
C ALA A 261 -20.47 1.22 22.30
N LEU A 262 -20.12 1.94 21.24
CA LEU A 262 -21.04 2.88 20.62
C LEU A 262 -22.02 2.13 19.72
N GLU A 263 -23.29 2.50 19.80
CA GLU A 263 -24.34 1.92 18.96
C GLU A 263 -24.13 2.28 17.49
N TRP A 264 -24.42 1.35 16.61
CA TRP A 264 -24.45 1.54 15.17
C TRP A 264 -25.63 0.79 14.56
N LYS A 265 -26.07 1.28 13.39
CA LYS A 265 -27.11 0.64 12.58
C LYS A 265 -26.72 0.76 11.11
N LEU A 266 -26.32 -0.35 10.51
CA LEU A 266 -25.76 -0.41 9.17
C LEU A 266 -26.45 -1.51 8.34
N PRO A 267 -26.52 -1.35 7.01
CA PRO A 267 -27.10 -2.37 6.14
C PRO A 267 -26.17 -3.59 6.03
N SER A 268 -26.76 -4.77 6.05
CA SER A 268 -26.09 -6.05 5.79
C SER A 268 -25.81 -6.21 4.30
N LEU A 269 -24.63 -6.74 3.96
CA LEU A 269 -24.27 -6.99 2.56
C LEU A 269 -25.15 -8.09 1.91
N SER A 270 -25.63 -9.06 2.69
CA SER A 270 -26.35 -10.22 2.19
C SER A 270 -27.78 -9.93 1.75
N ASP A 271 -28.49 -9.09 2.49
CA ASP A 271 -29.95 -8.89 2.34
C ASP A 271 -30.40 -7.44 2.51
N GLU A 272 -29.45 -6.52 2.70
CA GLU A 272 -29.69 -5.09 2.95
C GLU A 272 -30.46 -4.78 4.25
N ALA A 273 -30.79 -5.80 5.01
CA ALA A 273 -31.48 -5.59 6.30
C ALA A 273 -30.63 -4.75 7.25
N PRO A 274 -31.24 -3.81 7.98
CA PRO A 274 -30.49 -3.03 8.96
C PRO A 274 -30.08 -3.90 10.16
N VAL A 275 -28.79 -3.87 10.46
CA VAL A 275 -28.20 -4.57 11.59
C VAL A 275 -27.68 -3.56 12.60
N SER A 276 -28.01 -3.75 13.88
CA SER A 276 -27.61 -2.88 14.99
C SER A 276 -26.83 -3.66 16.03
N LEU A 277 -25.90 -3.00 16.74
CA LEU A 277 -25.17 -3.61 17.86
C LEU A 277 -26.13 -4.18 18.92
N SER A 278 -27.20 -3.46 19.21
CA SER A 278 -28.23 -3.85 20.18
C SER A 278 -28.90 -5.20 19.88
N GLN A 279 -28.87 -5.71 18.65
CA GLN A 279 -29.36 -7.05 18.27
C GLN A 279 -28.48 -8.17 18.82
N TYR A 280 -27.27 -7.88 19.25
CA TYR A 280 -26.30 -8.83 19.78
C TYR A 280 -26.17 -8.77 21.30
N LYS A 281 -27.20 -8.26 22.00
CA LYS A 281 -27.24 -8.31 23.47
C LYS A 281 -27.01 -9.72 23.99
N ASN A 282 -26.24 -9.81 25.09
CA ASN A 282 -25.84 -11.07 25.73
C ASN A 282 -24.89 -11.94 24.86
N LYS A 283 -24.28 -11.38 23.83
CA LYS A 283 -23.23 -12.03 23.05
C LYS A 283 -21.91 -11.30 23.19
N VAL A 284 -20.82 -12.04 23.07
CA VAL A 284 -19.49 -11.46 22.80
C VAL A 284 -19.45 -11.06 21.33
N VAL A 285 -19.15 -9.79 21.04
CA VAL A 285 -19.15 -9.29 19.67
C VAL A 285 -17.74 -8.88 19.27
N LEU A 286 -17.21 -9.49 18.22
CA LEU A 286 -15.98 -9.07 17.56
C LEU A 286 -16.35 -8.21 16.35
N VAL A 287 -16.03 -6.91 16.42
CA VAL A 287 -16.18 -6.00 15.30
C VAL A 287 -14.83 -5.81 14.63
N GLU A 288 -14.77 -6.02 13.32
CA GLU A 288 -13.64 -5.65 12.48
C GLU A 288 -14.01 -4.44 11.62
N PHE A 289 -13.19 -3.40 11.66
CA PHE A 289 -13.24 -2.30 10.70
C PHE A 289 -12.21 -2.53 9.61
N TRP A 290 -12.64 -2.43 8.33
CA TRP A 290 -11.81 -2.80 7.20
C TRP A 290 -12.14 -2.02 5.92
N ILE A 291 -11.25 -2.12 4.94
CA ILE A 291 -11.43 -1.65 3.56
C ILE A 291 -10.89 -2.71 2.58
N SER A 292 -11.39 -2.73 1.35
CA SER A 292 -11.08 -3.78 0.38
C SER A 292 -9.63 -3.76 -0.14
N PHE A 293 -8.96 -2.60 -0.11
CA PHE A 293 -7.61 -2.42 -0.67
C PHE A 293 -6.50 -2.52 0.37
N CYS A 294 -6.83 -2.98 1.54
CA CYS A 294 -5.91 -3.21 2.62
C CYS A 294 -5.34 -4.63 2.54
N GLY A 295 -4.06 -4.77 2.24
CA GLY A 295 -3.41 -6.09 2.18
C GLY A 295 -3.50 -6.87 3.49
N TYR A 296 -3.43 -6.19 4.64
CA TYR A 296 -3.62 -6.78 5.97
C TYR A 296 -5.06 -7.25 6.18
N CYS A 297 -6.07 -6.53 5.64
CA CYS A 297 -7.47 -6.94 5.72
C CYS A 297 -7.72 -8.22 4.89
N ILE A 298 -7.10 -8.30 3.69
CA ILE A 298 -7.15 -9.54 2.89
C ILE A 298 -6.51 -10.70 3.65
N ALA A 299 -5.35 -10.47 4.28
CA ALA A 299 -4.66 -11.47 5.08
C ALA A 299 -5.43 -11.88 6.35
N ALA A 300 -6.33 -11.03 6.85
CA ALA A 300 -7.17 -11.29 8.01
C ALA A 300 -8.28 -12.32 7.74
N VAL A 301 -8.84 -12.36 6.51
CA VAL A 301 -10.03 -13.16 6.17
C VAL A 301 -9.93 -14.65 6.57
N PRO A 302 -8.83 -15.37 6.32
CA PRO A 302 -8.75 -16.79 6.73
C PRO A 302 -8.89 -16.97 8.24
N LYS A 303 -8.31 -16.05 9.03
CA LYS A 303 -8.39 -16.13 10.49
C LYS A 303 -9.76 -15.73 11.02
N LEU A 304 -10.39 -14.73 10.42
CA LEU A 304 -11.76 -14.33 10.75
C LEU A 304 -12.75 -15.47 10.42
N ASN A 305 -12.59 -16.12 9.27
CA ASN A 305 -13.36 -17.31 8.93
C ASN A 305 -13.18 -18.44 9.96
N PHE A 306 -11.95 -18.65 10.43
CA PHE A 306 -11.66 -19.63 11.48
C PHE A 306 -12.37 -19.26 12.79
N LEU A 307 -12.35 -18.00 13.22
CA LEU A 307 -13.03 -17.55 14.43
C LEU A 307 -14.55 -17.69 14.31
N GLU A 308 -15.14 -17.31 13.18
CA GLU A 308 -16.58 -17.48 12.91
C GLU A 308 -16.97 -18.95 13.02
N GLU A 309 -16.22 -19.88 12.43
CA GLU A 309 -16.51 -21.31 12.49
C GLU A 309 -16.28 -21.89 13.90
N LYS A 310 -15.19 -21.49 14.59
CA LYS A 310 -14.87 -21.95 15.95
C LYS A 310 -15.97 -21.61 16.96
N TYR A 311 -16.57 -20.43 16.80
CA TYR A 311 -17.53 -19.88 17.78
C TYR A 311 -18.99 -19.86 17.30
N LYS A 312 -19.31 -20.43 16.13
CA LYS A 312 -20.66 -20.36 15.51
C LYS A 312 -21.82 -20.81 16.37
N ASN A 313 -21.57 -21.75 17.29
CA ASN A 313 -22.58 -22.34 18.18
C ASN A 313 -22.51 -21.77 19.61
N LYS A 314 -21.82 -20.66 19.80
CA LYS A 314 -21.66 -20.00 21.10
C LYS A 314 -22.31 -18.60 21.09
N ASP A 315 -22.43 -18.01 22.26
CA ASP A 315 -22.89 -16.61 22.39
C ASP A 315 -21.82 -15.62 21.86
N PHE A 316 -21.45 -15.80 20.61
CA PHE A 316 -20.45 -15.01 19.89
C PHE A 316 -21.03 -14.49 18.58
N LYS A 317 -20.55 -13.34 18.16
CA LYS A 317 -20.83 -12.80 16.83
C LYS A 317 -19.63 -12.05 16.28
N LEU A 318 -19.23 -12.38 15.05
CA LEU A 318 -18.27 -11.60 14.29
C LEU A 318 -19.01 -10.74 13.28
N VAL A 319 -18.67 -9.44 13.25
CA VAL A 319 -19.25 -8.46 12.34
C VAL A 319 -18.12 -7.65 11.72
N ALA A 320 -17.97 -7.72 10.40
CA ALA A 320 -17.00 -6.92 9.66
C ALA A 320 -17.68 -5.69 9.06
N ILE A 321 -17.29 -4.49 9.51
CA ILE A 321 -17.82 -3.21 9.06
C ILE A 321 -16.87 -2.61 8.04
N ASN A 322 -17.31 -2.52 6.78
CA ASN A 322 -16.55 -1.82 5.76
C ASN A 322 -16.74 -0.31 5.89
N ALA A 323 -15.62 0.42 5.93
CA ALA A 323 -15.62 1.84 6.24
C ALA A 323 -15.93 2.73 5.03
N ASP A 324 -15.43 2.43 3.82
CA ASP A 324 -15.42 3.44 2.75
C ASP A 324 -15.65 2.89 1.32
N ASP A 325 -15.79 1.58 1.12
CA ASP A 325 -15.96 1.01 -0.21
C ASP A 325 -17.43 0.99 -0.66
N THR A 326 -17.64 0.95 -1.98
CA THR A 326 -18.97 0.74 -2.55
C THR A 326 -19.42 -0.71 -2.37
N LYS A 327 -20.73 -0.94 -2.34
CA LYS A 327 -21.32 -2.27 -2.19
C LYS A 327 -20.76 -3.28 -3.19
N ASP A 328 -20.63 -2.89 -4.48
CA ASP A 328 -20.13 -3.77 -5.53
C ASP A 328 -18.70 -4.24 -5.29
N ILE A 329 -17.86 -3.35 -4.78
CA ILE A 329 -16.47 -3.66 -4.42
C ILE A 329 -16.45 -4.65 -3.25
N ILE A 330 -17.27 -4.40 -2.23
CA ILE A 330 -17.38 -5.26 -1.05
C ILE A 330 -17.89 -6.67 -1.44
N GLN A 331 -18.88 -6.76 -2.33
CA GLN A 331 -19.39 -8.05 -2.82
C GLN A 331 -18.31 -8.85 -3.55
N LYS A 332 -17.53 -8.20 -4.43
CA LYS A 332 -16.39 -8.82 -5.11
C LYS A 332 -15.33 -9.29 -4.13
N PHE A 333 -14.98 -8.43 -3.16
CA PHE A 333 -14.03 -8.79 -2.09
C PHE A 333 -14.50 -10.04 -1.32
N ALA A 334 -15.74 -10.04 -0.84
CA ALA A 334 -16.30 -11.14 -0.05
C ALA A 334 -16.28 -12.46 -0.82
N LYS A 335 -16.67 -12.43 -2.10
CA LYS A 335 -16.66 -13.60 -3.00
C LYS A 335 -15.23 -14.10 -3.25
N ASN A 336 -14.32 -13.22 -3.63
CA ASN A 336 -12.97 -13.60 -4.04
C ASN A 336 -12.09 -14.07 -2.88
N ASN A 337 -12.33 -13.55 -1.69
CA ASN A 337 -11.60 -13.94 -0.48
C ASN A 337 -12.37 -14.99 0.35
N GLN A 338 -13.54 -15.45 -0.14
CA GLN A 338 -14.38 -16.48 0.53
C GLN A 338 -14.71 -16.09 1.97
N ALA A 339 -15.08 -14.82 2.21
CA ALA A 339 -15.49 -14.36 3.53
C ALA A 339 -16.79 -15.07 3.97
N LYS A 340 -16.79 -15.67 5.16
CA LYS A 340 -17.90 -16.48 5.70
C LYS A 340 -18.60 -15.82 6.88
N PHE A 341 -18.21 -14.63 7.24
CA PHE A 341 -18.74 -13.85 8.35
C PHE A 341 -19.68 -12.75 7.86
N GLN A 342 -20.42 -12.16 8.79
CA GLN A 342 -21.34 -11.07 8.48
C GLN A 342 -20.57 -9.79 8.09
N ILE A 343 -20.94 -9.21 6.96
CA ILE A 343 -20.37 -7.97 6.46
C ILE A 343 -21.45 -6.88 6.45
N LEU A 344 -21.12 -5.71 6.99
CA LEU A 344 -21.92 -4.49 6.93
C LEU A 344 -21.17 -3.45 6.11
N TYR A 345 -21.89 -2.53 5.47
CA TYR A 345 -21.31 -1.47 4.64
C TYR A 345 -21.82 -0.09 5.01
N GLY A 346 -21.17 0.97 4.46
CA GLY A 346 -21.49 2.36 4.81
C GLY A 346 -21.01 2.77 6.20
N GLY A 347 -20.00 2.09 6.75
CA GLY A 347 -19.53 2.22 8.12
C GLY A 347 -18.56 3.36 8.41
N LYS A 348 -18.41 4.35 7.52
CA LYS A 348 -17.44 5.44 7.66
C LYS A 348 -17.61 6.22 8.96
N GLU A 349 -18.80 6.74 9.21
CA GLU A 349 -19.11 7.49 10.44
C GLU A 349 -18.96 6.63 11.69
N THR A 350 -19.29 5.33 11.58
CA THR A 350 -19.10 4.37 12.67
C THR A 350 -17.61 4.18 12.98
N ALA A 351 -16.78 3.96 11.98
CA ALA A 351 -15.33 3.84 12.13
C ALA A 351 -14.73 5.12 12.75
N GLU A 352 -15.13 6.30 12.27
CA GLU A 352 -14.72 7.58 12.81
C GLU A 352 -15.13 7.75 14.28
N SER A 353 -16.36 7.37 14.65
CA SER A 353 -16.85 7.45 16.03
C SER A 353 -16.12 6.53 17.00
N TYR A 354 -15.70 5.34 16.52
CA TYR A 354 -14.85 4.41 17.27
C TYR A 354 -13.39 4.84 17.32
N GLY A 355 -13.01 5.91 16.61
CA GLY A 355 -11.63 6.42 16.55
C GLY A 355 -10.70 5.57 15.72
N VAL A 356 -11.22 4.84 14.74
CA VAL A 356 -10.42 4.02 13.81
C VAL A 356 -9.62 4.93 12.88
N ASP A 357 -8.31 4.78 12.87
CA ASP A 357 -7.37 5.54 12.05
C ASP A 357 -6.54 4.66 11.09
N GLY A 358 -6.70 3.33 11.18
CA GLY A 358 -6.04 2.36 10.32
C GLY A 358 -6.82 1.06 10.18
N PHE A 359 -6.46 0.24 9.20
CA PHE A 359 -7.15 -1.02 8.89
C PHE A 359 -6.17 -2.20 8.77
N PRO A 360 -6.56 -3.40 9.20
CA PRO A 360 -7.78 -3.72 9.95
C PRO A 360 -7.68 -3.33 11.43
N THR A 361 -8.74 -2.77 11.98
CA THR A 361 -8.88 -2.51 13.42
C THR A 361 -9.99 -3.39 13.98
N ILE A 362 -9.76 -3.99 15.15
CA ILE A 362 -10.77 -4.79 15.84
C ILE A 362 -11.16 -4.19 17.18
N VAL A 363 -12.43 -4.41 17.53
CA VAL A 363 -12.99 -4.10 18.83
C VAL A 363 -13.73 -5.33 19.32
N LEU A 364 -13.36 -5.84 20.51
CA LEU A 364 -14.07 -6.95 21.17
C LEU A 364 -14.94 -6.39 22.29
N ILE A 365 -16.22 -6.76 22.26
CA ILE A 365 -17.26 -6.27 23.17
C ILE A 365 -17.80 -7.45 23.96
N ASP A 366 -17.91 -7.32 25.28
CA ASP A 366 -18.46 -8.36 26.15
C ASP A 366 -20.00 -8.40 26.12
N LYS A 367 -20.59 -9.41 26.81
CA LYS A 367 -22.04 -9.61 26.92
C LYS A 367 -22.79 -8.42 27.58
N THR A 368 -22.08 -7.55 28.30
CA THR A 368 -22.64 -6.33 28.93
C THR A 368 -22.59 -5.10 28.03
N GLY A 369 -21.95 -5.22 26.84
CA GLY A 369 -21.75 -4.12 25.91
C GLY A 369 -20.50 -3.29 26.16
N LYS A 370 -19.58 -3.75 27.01
CA LYS A 370 -18.30 -3.06 27.27
C LYS A 370 -17.20 -3.53 26.34
N VAL A 371 -16.38 -2.61 25.89
CA VAL A 371 -15.16 -2.90 25.14
C VAL A 371 -14.13 -3.58 26.05
N ILE A 372 -13.69 -4.78 25.70
CA ILE A 372 -12.67 -5.53 26.43
C ILE A 372 -11.35 -5.64 25.65
N TYR A 373 -11.35 -5.28 24.37
CA TYR A 373 -10.16 -5.11 23.54
C TYR A 373 -10.44 -4.12 22.41
N SER A 374 -9.46 -3.30 22.08
CA SER A 374 -9.45 -2.48 20.86
C SER A 374 -8.01 -2.33 20.34
N GLY A 375 -7.80 -2.46 19.03
CA GLY A 375 -6.48 -2.33 18.44
C GLY A 375 -6.39 -2.87 16.99
N ALA A 376 -5.19 -2.78 16.42
CA ALA A 376 -4.92 -3.38 15.12
C ALA A 376 -5.12 -4.90 15.17
N PHE A 377 -5.64 -5.47 14.09
CA PHE A 377 -5.76 -6.92 13.97
C PHE A 377 -4.50 -7.53 13.35
N GLU A 378 -3.83 -8.36 14.13
CA GLU A 378 -2.65 -9.11 13.70
C GLU A 378 -3.02 -10.59 13.56
N PRO A 379 -3.30 -11.12 12.34
CA PRO A 379 -3.80 -12.48 12.13
C PRO A 379 -2.90 -13.59 12.71
N ASN A 380 -1.60 -13.31 12.85
CA ASN A 380 -0.61 -14.25 13.37
C ASN A 380 -0.42 -14.18 14.90
N LYS A 381 -1.12 -13.26 15.59
CA LYS A 381 -1.00 -13.03 17.03
C LYS A 381 -2.37 -13.01 17.70
N THR A 382 -3.20 -13.98 17.43
CA THR A 382 -4.59 -14.01 17.91
C THR A 382 -4.80 -14.78 19.21
N ASP A 383 -3.79 -15.43 19.76
CA ASP A 383 -3.93 -16.24 20.98
C ASP A 383 -4.57 -15.45 22.13
N LYS A 384 -4.11 -14.22 22.35
CA LYS A 384 -4.68 -13.32 23.36
C LYS A 384 -6.14 -12.93 23.06
N LEU A 385 -6.48 -12.75 21.79
CA LEU A 385 -7.85 -12.44 21.37
C LEU A 385 -8.77 -13.64 21.62
N GLU A 386 -8.33 -14.84 21.25
CA GLU A 386 -9.08 -16.07 21.50
C GLU A 386 -9.26 -16.35 23.00
N GLU A 387 -8.22 -16.13 23.81
CA GLU A 387 -8.31 -16.20 25.27
C GLU A 387 -9.35 -15.24 25.85
N LEU A 388 -9.38 -13.98 25.35
CA LEU A 388 -10.37 -13.00 25.78
C LEU A 388 -11.79 -13.39 25.35
N ILE A 389 -11.98 -13.94 24.15
CA ILE A 389 -13.26 -14.44 23.70
C ILE A 389 -13.70 -15.61 24.61
N ASP A 390 -12.85 -16.61 24.78
CA ASP A 390 -13.17 -17.80 25.59
C ASP A 390 -13.52 -17.45 27.06
N LYS A 391 -12.85 -16.45 27.64
CA LYS A 391 -13.11 -15.99 29.01
C LYS A 391 -14.47 -15.27 29.17
N ASN A 392 -15.00 -14.68 28.10
CA ASN A 392 -16.22 -13.85 28.16
C ASN A 392 -17.44 -14.54 27.53
N LEU A 393 -17.26 -15.76 26.99
CA LEU A 393 -18.36 -16.63 26.54
C LEU A 393 -19.11 -17.25 27.72
#